data_634b42bee73834416d5539f2dae1af79
#
_entry.id   634b42bee73834416d5539f2dae1af79
#
_cell.length_a   1.000
_cell.length_b   1.000
_cell.length_c   1.000
_cell.angle_alpha   90.00
_cell.angle_beta   90.00
_cell.angle_gamma   90.00
#
_symmetry.space_group_name_H-M   'P 1'
#
loop_
_entity.id
_entity.type
_entity.pdbx_description
1 polymer ?
#
loop_
_entity_poly.entity_id
_entity_poly.type
_entity_poly.pdbx_seq_one_letter_code
_entity_poly.pdbx_strand_id
1 'polypeptide(L)'
;DAYGNYWHVATCMLSLKYKFERRIGLYPTAFDKDGVMYSNTAFGDYPLLTPKGKVDDIANTFSGWMLLSYGKPVMASSMDSTLVPENVTDESMRTFWSARSGEPGEWLQISLEGLKEVRAIQLNYYEHRAVQHNKAMDLYHQYRIYHSIDGQNWELVVDKSDNDKDVPHDYIELREPLKTRYLKIVNEHVPSGNFAMSGFR
;
A
#
# COMPACT_ATOMS: atom_id res chain seq x y z
N ASP A 1 23.19 -8.29 7.43
CA ASP A 1 23.61 -7.02 6.86
C ASP A 1 25.00 -6.61 7.37
N ALA A 2 25.49 -5.46 6.94
CA ALA A 2 26.82 -4.95 7.31
C ALA A 2 26.99 -4.68 8.84
N TYR A 3 25.91 -4.58 9.56
CA TYR A 3 25.90 -4.34 11.01
C TYR A 3 25.78 -5.63 11.83
N GLY A 4 25.65 -6.79 11.16
CA GLY A 4 25.45 -8.08 11.81
C GLY A 4 24.01 -8.41 12.18
N ASN A 5 23.01 -7.69 11.63
CA ASN A 5 21.61 -8.06 11.77
C ASN A 5 21.24 -9.13 10.75
N TYR A 6 20.31 -9.98 11.13
CA TYR A 6 19.82 -11.06 10.28
C TYR A 6 18.50 -10.68 9.63
N TRP A 7 18.33 -11.10 8.39
CA TRP A 7 17.14 -10.83 7.59
C TRP A 7 16.70 -12.10 6.87
N HIS A 8 15.46 -12.46 7.03
CA HIS A 8 14.83 -13.51 6.24
C HIS A 8 14.29 -12.87 4.96
N VAL A 9 14.66 -13.44 3.83
CA VAL A 9 14.19 -13.03 2.51
C VAL A 9 13.27 -14.11 1.99
N ALA A 10 12.04 -13.75 1.66
CA ALA A 10 11.07 -14.67 1.08
C ALA A 10 10.34 -14.04 -0.10
N THR A 11 9.75 -14.88 -0.92
CA THR A 11 8.90 -14.44 -2.02
C THR A 11 7.47 -14.27 -1.52
N CYS A 12 6.92 -13.08 -1.72
CA CYS A 12 5.51 -12.81 -1.48
C CYS A 12 4.73 -12.89 -2.79
N MET A 13 3.60 -13.57 -2.78
CA MET A 13 2.67 -13.59 -3.91
C MET A 13 1.64 -12.49 -3.66
N LEU A 14 1.72 -11.42 -4.42
CA LEU A 14 0.89 -10.21 -4.24
C LEU A 14 -0.27 -10.13 -5.22
N SER A 15 -0.21 -10.87 -6.33
CA SER A 15 -1.30 -10.94 -7.29
C SER A 15 -1.87 -12.35 -7.36
N LEU A 16 -3.19 -12.46 -7.31
CA LEU A 16 -3.88 -13.75 -7.51
C LEU A 16 -4.03 -14.11 -8.98
N LYS A 17 -3.95 -13.15 -9.89
CA LYS A 17 -4.10 -13.36 -11.33
C LYS A 17 -2.78 -13.64 -12.03
N TYR A 18 -1.72 -12.97 -11.62
CA TYR A 18 -0.38 -13.22 -12.16
C TYR A 18 0.34 -14.25 -11.30
N LYS A 19 0.18 -15.51 -11.63
CA LYS A 19 0.83 -16.65 -10.93
C LYS A 19 2.36 -16.54 -10.84
N PHE A 20 2.96 -15.72 -11.67
CA PHE A 20 4.40 -15.52 -11.75
C PHE A 20 4.87 -14.17 -11.18
N GLU A 21 3.98 -13.27 -10.82
CA GLU A 21 4.38 -12.08 -10.10
C GLU A 21 4.82 -12.47 -8.69
N ARG A 22 6.09 -12.23 -8.42
CA ARG A 22 6.69 -12.53 -7.13
C ARG A 22 7.48 -11.31 -6.68
N ARG A 23 7.18 -10.86 -5.48
CA ARG A 23 7.91 -9.77 -4.85
C ARG A 23 8.73 -10.30 -3.70
N ILE A 24 9.83 -9.64 -3.43
CA ILE A 24 10.71 -10.01 -2.32
C ILE A 24 10.21 -9.32 -1.06
N GLY A 25 9.84 -10.11 -0.07
CA GLY A 25 9.65 -9.65 1.31
C GLY A 25 10.94 -9.72 2.09
N LEU A 26 11.20 -8.73 2.90
CA LEU A 26 12.34 -8.66 3.80
C LEU A 26 11.85 -8.62 5.24
N TYR A 27 12.28 -9.58 6.05
CA TYR A 27 11.77 -9.75 7.42
C TYR A 27 12.89 -9.74 8.44
N PRO A 28 12.79 -8.93 9.50
CA PRO A 28 13.74 -8.98 10.60
C PRO A 28 13.77 -10.38 11.23
N THR A 29 14.96 -10.86 11.52
CA THR A 29 15.19 -12.22 11.99
C THR A 29 16.18 -12.20 13.14
N ALA A 30 15.98 -13.05 14.14
CA ALA A 30 16.92 -13.26 15.23
C ALA A 30 17.12 -14.75 15.50
N PHE A 31 18.18 -15.04 16.21
CA PHE A 31 18.44 -16.36 16.78
C PHE A 31 18.45 -16.26 18.29
N ASP A 32 17.87 -17.23 18.95
CA ASP A 32 17.97 -17.35 20.39
C ASP A 32 19.31 -17.99 20.80
N LYS A 33 19.49 -18.19 22.13
CA LYS A 33 20.70 -18.82 22.70
C LYS A 33 20.93 -20.25 22.25
N ASP A 34 19.90 -20.94 21.80
CA ASP A 34 19.92 -22.32 21.34
C ASP A 34 20.08 -22.42 19.82
N GLY A 35 20.23 -21.26 19.14
CA GLY A 35 20.41 -21.17 17.70
C GLY A 35 19.10 -21.33 16.92
N VAL A 36 17.93 -21.23 17.56
CA VAL A 36 16.64 -21.29 16.89
C VAL A 36 16.34 -19.96 16.24
N MET A 37 15.97 -20.00 14.97
CA MET A 37 15.65 -18.82 14.17
C MET A 37 14.20 -18.37 14.39
N TYR A 38 14.03 -17.09 14.65
CA TYR A 38 12.73 -16.42 14.75
C TYR A 38 12.64 -15.34 13.67
N SER A 39 11.57 -15.36 12.89
CA SER A 39 11.28 -14.37 11.88
C SER A 39 9.81 -13.99 11.91
N ASN A 40 9.50 -12.71 12.03
CA ASN A 40 8.13 -12.24 11.96
C ASN A 40 7.78 -11.88 10.52
N THR A 41 6.95 -12.67 9.88
CA THR A 41 6.51 -12.48 8.50
C THR A 41 5.14 -11.80 8.37
N ALA A 42 4.54 -11.36 9.48
CA ALA A 42 3.19 -10.79 9.47
C ALA A 42 3.10 -9.45 8.72
N PHE A 43 4.21 -8.70 8.65
CA PHE A 43 4.26 -7.35 8.07
C PHE A 43 5.19 -7.29 6.85
N GLY A 44 5.24 -8.33 6.04
CA GLY A 44 6.19 -8.44 4.94
C GLY A 44 6.02 -7.45 3.79
N ASP A 45 4.88 -6.81 3.70
CA ASP A 45 4.57 -5.76 2.74
C ASP A 45 4.56 -4.34 3.36
N TYR A 46 4.97 -4.23 4.63
CA TYR A 46 5.14 -2.93 5.30
C TYR A 46 6.53 -2.37 5.05
N PRO A 47 6.64 -1.04 4.93
CA PRO A 47 7.94 -0.39 4.88
C PRO A 47 8.67 -0.58 6.21
N LEU A 48 9.93 -0.97 6.13
CA LEU A 48 10.80 -1.19 7.28
C LEU A 48 11.90 -0.13 7.31
N LEU A 49 12.10 0.48 8.47
CA LEU A 49 13.31 1.26 8.72
C LEU A 49 14.46 0.29 8.98
N THR A 50 15.41 0.23 8.05
CA THR A 50 16.63 -0.56 8.26
C THR A 50 17.49 0.11 9.32
N PRO A 51 17.87 -0.59 10.40
CA PRO A 51 18.69 -0.01 11.45
C PRO A 51 20.08 0.38 10.93
N LYS A 52 20.60 1.50 11.44
CA LYS A 52 21.94 1.99 11.11
C LYS A 52 23.00 1.47 12.08
N GLY A 53 22.78 0.32 12.68
CA GLY A 53 23.66 -0.34 13.64
C GLY A 53 23.16 -1.73 13.97
N LYS A 54 23.90 -2.48 14.81
CA LYS A 54 23.43 -3.75 15.33
C LYS A 54 22.28 -3.54 16.28
N VAL A 55 21.25 -4.37 16.18
CA VAL A 55 20.08 -4.38 17.05
C VAL A 55 20.16 -5.63 17.92
N ASP A 56 20.29 -5.42 19.23
CA ASP A 56 20.39 -6.52 20.20
C ASP A 56 19.01 -7.05 20.64
N ASP A 57 17.97 -6.20 20.51
CA ASP A 57 16.59 -6.58 20.81
C ASP A 57 15.75 -6.59 19.52
N ILE A 58 15.32 -7.79 19.12
CA ILE A 58 14.51 -7.99 17.92
C ILE A 58 13.16 -7.22 17.98
N ALA A 59 12.62 -6.99 19.16
CA ALA A 59 11.39 -6.22 19.32
C ALA A 59 11.54 -4.78 18.79
N ASN A 60 12.74 -4.23 18.85
CA ASN A 60 13.05 -2.89 18.34
C ASN A 60 13.32 -2.85 16.82
N THR A 61 13.48 -4.01 16.18
CA THR A 61 13.60 -4.09 14.71
C THR A 61 12.27 -3.88 13.98
N PHE A 62 11.15 -3.97 14.70
CA PHE A 62 9.81 -3.79 14.17
C PHE A 62 9.24 -2.39 14.33
N SER A 63 10.04 -1.40 14.68
CA SER A 63 9.61 -0.01 14.70
C SER A 63 9.30 0.47 13.29
N GLY A 64 8.26 -0.12 12.73
CA GLY A 64 7.67 0.32 11.49
C GLY A 64 6.87 1.61 11.69
N TRP A 65 6.30 2.08 10.63
CA TRP A 65 5.35 3.18 10.64
C TRP A 65 4.09 2.78 11.42
N MET A 66 3.54 3.72 12.18
CA MET A 66 2.22 3.52 12.77
C MET A 66 1.17 3.57 11.65
N LEU A 67 0.40 2.48 11.52
CA LEU A 67 -0.67 2.41 10.54
C LEU A 67 -1.87 3.24 10.99
N LEU A 68 -2.15 4.31 10.28
CA LEU A 68 -3.24 5.24 10.60
C LEU A 68 -4.56 4.86 9.98
N SER A 69 -4.53 4.04 8.92
CA SER A 69 -5.71 3.68 8.11
C SER A 69 -6.44 2.43 8.59
N TYR A 70 -5.87 1.61 9.47
CA TYR A 70 -6.46 0.34 9.88
C TYR A 70 -7.88 0.49 10.43
N GLY A 71 -8.84 -0.22 9.81
CA GLY A 71 -10.25 -0.22 10.21
C GLY A 71 -10.93 1.14 10.11
N LYS A 72 -10.37 2.08 9.34
CA LYS A 72 -10.93 3.43 9.18
C LYS A 72 -12.06 3.47 8.16
N PRO A 73 -13.04 4.37 8.35
CA PRO A 73 -14.13 4.55 7.40
C PRO A 73 -13.63 4.96 6.01
N VAL A 74 -14.19 4.32 5.00
CA VAL A 74 -13.82 4.54 3.60
C VAL A 74 -15.08 4.89 2.79
N MET A 75 -14.94 5.82 1.85
CA MET A 75 -15.94 6.17 0.86
C MET A 75 -15.33 6.03 -0.53
N ALA A 76 -16.15 5.72 -1.52
CA ALA A 76 -15.71 5.59 -2.90
C ALA A 76 -16.74 6.19 -3.87
N SER A 77 -16.29 6.53 -5.09
CA SER A 77 -17.14 6.99 -6.18
C SER A 77 -18.16 5.95 -6.60
N SER A 78 -17.73 4.69 -6.61
CA SER A 78 -18.55 3.55 -7.02
C SER A 78 -18.03 2.26 -6.36
N MET A 79 -18.80 1.20 -6.51
CA MET A 79 -18.46 -0.12 -5.99
C MET A 79 -18.96 -1.19 -6.95
N ASP A 80 -18.11 -2.16 -7.29
CA ASP A 80 -18.49 -3.32 -8.09
C ASP A 80 -19.01 -4.46 -7.19
N SER A 81 -20.31 -4.68 -7.24
CA SER A 81 -20.96 -5.75 -6.48
C SER A 81 -20.73 -5.67 -4.95
N THR A 82 -20.09 -6.67 -4.37
CA THR A 82 -19.80 -6.80 -2.94
C THR A 82 -18.36 -6.43 -2.57
N LEU A 83 -17.62 -5.82 -3.50
CA LEU A 83 -16.22 -5.42 -3.30
C LEU A 83 -16.17 -4.05 -2.61
N VAL A 84 -16.48 -4.06 -1.32
CA VAL A 84 -16.72 -2.87 -0.49
C VAL A 84 -15.45 -2.05 -0.27
N PRO A 85 -15.56 -0.71 -0.13
CA PRO A 85 -14.42 0.18 0.08
C PRO A 85 -13.60 -0.14 1.34
N GLU A 86 -14.22 -0.63 2.40
CA GLU A 86 -13.58 -0.96 3.68
C GLU A 86 -12.50 -2.04 3.55
N ASN A 87 -12.53 -2.82 2.50
CA ASN A 87 -11.52 -3.84 2.21
C ASN A 87 -10.11 -3.26 1.99
N VAL A 88 -9.97 -1.95 1.77
CA VAL A 88 -8.63 -1.33 1.62
C VAL A 88 -7.98 -0.98 2.95
N THR A 89 -8.71 -1.09 4.06
CA THR A 89 -8.23 -0.77 5.41
C THR A 89 -8.30 -1.94 6.38
N ASP A 90 -8.65 -3.14 5.92
CA ASP A 90 -8.82 -4.35 6.75
C ASP A 90 -7.52 -5.15 6.95
N GLU A 91 -6.43 -4.74 6.28
CA GLU A 91 -5.10 -5.38 6.31
C GLU A 91 -5.10 -6.83 5.78
N SER A 92 -6.08 -7.19 4.99
CA SER A 92 -6.16 -8.49 4.34
C SER A 92 -5.75 -8.42 2.88
N MET A 93 -4.68 -9.11 2.51
CA MET A 93 -4.25 -9.25 1.11
C MET A 93 -5.22 -10.09 0.24
N ARG A 94 -6.27 -10.67 0.84
CA ARG A 94 -7.26 -11.51 0.15
C ARG A 94 -8.53 -10.75 -0.21
N THR A 95 -8.73 -9.62 0.41
CA THR A 95 -9.85 -8.71 0.18
C THR A 95 -9.39 -7.51 -0.63
N PHE A 96 -10.30 -6.91 -1.37
CA PHE A 96 -10.03 -5.71 -2.13
C PHE A 96 -11.33 -4.96 -2.42
N TRP A 97 -11.22 -3.67 -2.63
CA TRP A 97 -12.28 -2.86 -3.22
C TRP A 97 -12.07 -2.75 -4.72
N SER A 98 -13.17 -2.63 -5.45
CA SER A 98 -13.16 -2.29 -6.88
C SER A 98 -14.24 -1.26 -7.19
N ALA A 99 -13.87 -0.22 -7.90
CA ALA A 99 -14.82 0.64 -8.59
C ALA A 99 -15.57 -0.14 -9.68
N ARG A 100 -16.64 0.43 -10.21
CA ARG A 100 -17.39 -0.17 -11.34
C ARG A 100 -16.63 -0.11 -12.66
N SER A 101 -15.69 0.79 -12.77
CA SER A 101 -14.89 0.99 -13.99
C SER A 101 -13.42 1.28 -13.67
N GLY A 102 -12.59 1.31 -14.73
CA GLY A 102 -11.22 1.84 -14.68
C GLY A 102 -11.12 3.26 -15.24
N GLU A 103 -12.24 3.91 -15.49
CA GLU A 103 -12.26 5.23 -16.11
C GLU A 103 -11.61 6.28 -15.20
N PRO A 104 -10.99 7.31 -15.76
CA PRO A 104 -10.50 8.44 -15.00
C PRO A 104 -11.61 9.09 -14.17
N GLY A 105 -11.26 9.54 -12.96
CA GLY A 105 -12.19 10.17 -12.04
C GLY A 105 -12.86 9.24 -11.03
N GLU A 106 -12.71 7.91 -11.14
CA GLU A 106 -13.05 7.03 -10.02
C GLU A 106 -12.14 7.36 -8.82
N TRP A 107 -12.69 7.33 -7.61
CA TRP A 107 -11.95 7.74 -6.42
C TRP A 107 -12.28 6.90 -5.19
N LEU A 108 -11.35 6.91 -4.24
CA LEU A 108 -11.51 6.32 -2.92
C LEU A 108 -10.97 7.30 -1.87
N GLN A 109 -11.69 7.45 -0.76
CA GLN A 109 -11.39 8.39 0.32
C GLN A 109 -11.39 7.67 1.66
N ILE A 110 -10.36 7.91 2.48
CA ILE A 110 -10.27 7.43 3.88
C ILE A 110 -10.47 8.60 4.83
N SER A 111 -11.25 8.36 5.89
CA SER A 111 -11.33 9.25 7.05
C SER A 111 -10.43 8.72 8.16
N LEU A 112 -9.44 9.50 8.57
CA LEU A 112 -8.58 9.18 9.72
C LEU A 112 -9.28 9.46 11.07
N GLU A 113 -10.57 9.86 11.05
CA GLU A 113 -11.43 10.17 12.21
C GLU A 113 -10.94 11.31 13.11
N GLY A 114 -9.84 11.92 12.77
CA GLY A 114 -9.27 13.06 13.48
C GLY A 114 -8.07 13.60 12.73
N LEU A 115 -7.58 14.75 13.16
CA LEU A 115 -6.37 15.33 12.61
C LEU A 115 -5.18 14.44 12.97
N LYS A 116 -4.50 13.90 11.98
CA LYS A 116 -3.31 13.04 12.11
C LYS A 116 -2.15 13.63 11.35
N GLU A 117 -0.95 13.25 11.77
CA GLU A 117 0.28 13.55 11.06
C GLU A 117 0.65 12.34 10.18
N VAL A 118 0.54 12.51 8.88
CA VAL A 118 0.87 11.50 7.87
C VAL A 118 2.27 11.78 7.35
N ARG A 119 3.12 10.76 7.30
CA ARG A 119 4.52 10.85 6.84
C ARG A 119 4.77 10.03 5.58
N ALA A 120 3.98 9.00 5.36
CA ALA A 120 4.07 8.16 4.17
C ALA A 120 2.69 7.63 3.78
N ILE A 121 2.56 7.28 2.52
CA ILE A 121 1.36 6.66 1.94
C ILE A 121 1.82 5.42 1.19
N GLN A 122 1.13 4.32 1.37
CA GLN A 122 1.33 3.11 0.60
C GLN A 122 0.05 2.71 -0.10
N LEU A 123 0.15 2.46 -1.40
CA LEU A 123 -0.93 2.01 -2.25
C LEU A 123 -0.67 0.59 -2.71
N ASN A 124 -1.67 -0.28 -2.62
CA ASN A 124 -1.62 -1.62 -3.18
C ASN A 124 -2.79 -1.76 -4.16
N TYR A 125 -2.49 -1.69 -5.44
CA TYR A 125 -3.47 -1.96 -6.49
C TYR A 125 -3.82 -3.45 -6.56
N TYR A 126 -5.02 -3.73 -7.06
CA TYR A 126 -5.49 -5.09 -7.31
C TYR A 126 -5.97 -5.21 -8.76
N GLU A 127 -5.67 -6.33 -9.41
CA GLU A 127 -6.06 -6.56 -10.79
C GLU A 127 -7.46 -7.17 -10.87
N HIS A 128 -8.48 -6.34 -10.90
CA HIS A 128 -9.86 -6.78 -11.06
C HIS A 128 -10.35 -6.57 -12.49
N ARG A 129 -10.89 -7.64 -13.08
CA ARG A 129 -11.33 -7.67 -14.50
C ARG A 129 -10.25 -7.26 -15.50
N ALA A 130 -8.99 -7.28 -15.07
CA ALA A 130 -7.88 -6.99 -15.94
C ALA A 130 -7.75 -8.06 -17.04
N VAL A 131 -7.46 -7.61 -18.26
CA VAL A 131 -7.18 -8.50 -19.37
C VAL A 131 -5.71 -8.88 -19.31
N GLN A 132 -5.42 -10.18 -19.29
CA GLN A 132 -4.06 -10.66 -19.35
C GLN A 132 -3.52 -10.51 -20.79
N HIS A 133 -2.57 -9.63 -20.97
CA HIS A 133 -1.90 -9.45 -22.25
C HIS A 133 -0.54 -10.17 -22.24
N ASN A 134 -0.26 -10.99 -23.27
CA ASN A 134 1.01 -11.70 -23.43
C ASN A 134 2.17 -10.79 -23.91
N LYS A 135 1.94 -9.50 -24.07
CA LYS A 135 2.95 -8.53 -24.53
C LYS A 135 3.03 -7.39 -23.54
N ALA A 136 4.24 -6.86 -23.38
CA ALA A 136 4.46 -5.63 -22.62
C ALA A 136 3.53 -4.52 -23.15
N MET A 137 2.60 -4.12 -22.34
CA MET A 137 1.70 -3.00 -22.56
C MET A 137 1.95 -1.97 -21.48
N ASP A 138 1.24 -0.87 -21.55
CA ASP A 138 1.30 0.21 -20.58
C ASP A 138 0.81 -0.27 -19.21
N LEU A 139 1.69 -0.93 -18.44
CA LEU A 139 1.38 -1.53 -17.15
C LEU A 139 1.44 -0.52 -15.99
N TYR A 140 1.42 0.76 -16.29
CA TYR A 140 1.49 1.81 -15.29
C TYR A 140 0.11 2.20 -14.76
N HIS A 141 0.09 2.71 -13.54
CA HIS A 141 -1.06 3.37 -12.92
C HIS A 141 -0.78 4.86 -12.83
N GLN A 142 -1.78 5.69 -13.15
CA GLN A 142 -1.72 7.13 -12.95
C GLN A 142 -2.81 7.58 -12.00
N TYR A 143 -2.47 8.46 -11.08
CA TYR A 143 -3.36 8.89 -10.03
C TYR A 143 -2.93 10.22 -9.41
N ARG A 144 -3.84 10.84 -8.68
CA ARG A 144 -3.55 11.96 -7.78
C ARG A 144 -4.06 11.65 -6.38
N ILE A 145 -3.32 12.10 -5.37
CA ILE A 145 -3.76 12.03 -3.97
C ILE A 145 -3.98 13.43 -3.46
N TYR A 146 -5.13 13.62 -2.86
CA TYR A 146 -5.54 14.85 -2.21
C TYR A 146 -5.71 14.63 -0.72
N HIS A 147 -5.55 15.69 0.06
CA HIS A 147 -5.89 15.71 1.47
C HIS A 147 -6.93 16.77 1.78
N SER A 148 -7.59 16.61 2.93
CA SER A 148 -8.53 17.60 3.45
C SER A 148 -8.62 17.51 4.96
N ILE A 149 -8.86 18.66 5.61
CA ILE A 149 -9.13 18.75 7.05
C ILE A 149 -10.64 18.65 7.31
N ASP A 150 -11.46 19.20 6.42
CA ASP A 150 -12.92 19.35 6.57
C ASP A 150 -13.75 18.41 5.69
N GLY A 151 -13.11 17.71 4.74
CA GLY A 151 -13.76 16.82 3.77
C GLY A 151 -14.45 17.55 2.62
N GLN A 152 -14.31 18.87 2.52
CA GLN A 152 -14.92 19.71 1.48
C GLN A 152 -13.85 20.39 0.62
N ASN A 153 -12.85 20.97 1.25
CA ASN A 153 -11.73 21.64 0.59
C ASN A 153 -10.57 20.65 0.45
N TRP A 154 -10.13 20.41 -0.80
CA TRP A 154 -9.14 19.42 -1.13
C TRP A 154 -7.90 20.06 -1.74
N GLU A 155 -6.73 19.69 -1.23
CA GLU A 155 -5.43 20.14 -1.71
C GLU A 155 -4.63 18.94 -2.24
N LEU A 156 -3.91 19.13 -3.33
CA LEU A 156 -3.08 18.11 -3.97
C LEU A 156 -1.84 17.82 -3.13
N VAL A 157 -1.58 16.55 -2.85
CA VAL A 157 -0.40 16.08 -2.09
C VAL A 157 0.56 15.32 -2.99
N VAL A 158 0.02 14.43 -3.82
CA VAL A 158 0.82 13.58 -4.72
C VAL A 158 0.23 13.67 -6.11
N ASP A 159 1.06 14.00 -7.08
CA ASP A 159 0.74 13.92 -8.50
C ASP A 159 1.60 12.84 -9.17
N LYS A 160 0.93 11.81 -9.65
CA LYS A 160 1.49 10.69 -10.43
C LYS A 160 0.75 10.56 -11.76
N SER A 161 0.17 11.65 -12.27
CA SER A 161 -0.55 11.63 -13.53
C SER A 161 0.33 11.47 -14.77
N ASP A 162 1.64 11.60 -14.60
CA ASP A 162 2.66 11.40 -15.63
C ASP A 162 3.48 10.11 -15.42
N ASN A 163 3.09 9.25 -14.47
CA ASN A 163 3.80 8.01 -14.22
C ASN A 163 3.74 7.08 -15.45
N ASP A 164 4.87 6.60 -15.89
CA ASP A 164 5.04 5.65 -17.00
C ASP A 164 5.65 4.30 -16.55
N LYS A 165 5.75 4.08 -15.24
CA LYS A 165 6.38 2.90 -14.66
C LYS A 165 5.35 1.97 -14.04
N ASP A 166 5.61 0.67 -14.18
CA ASP A 166 4.85 -0.38 -13.50
C ASP A 166 5.19 -0.41 -12.01
N VAL A 167 4.36 0.25 -11.20
CA VAL A 167 4.49 0.33 -9.74
C VAL A 167 3.13 0.03 -9.09
N PRO A 168 2.66 -1.24 -9.13
CA PRO A 168 1.36 -1.60 -8.58
C PRO A 168 1.30 -1.56 -7.04
N HIS A 169 2.46 -1.45 -6.38
CA HIS A 169 2.61 -1.26 -4.94
C HIS A 169 3.49 -0.04 -4.73
N ASP A 170 2.88 1.14 -4.73
CA ASP A 170 3.61 2.40 -4.63
C ASP A 170 3.73 2.84 -3.17
N TYR A 171 4.97 3.15 -2.75
CA TYR A 171 5.28 3.71 -1.45
C TYR A 171 5.80 5.12 -1.63
N ILE A 172 5.10 6.07 -1.03
CA ILE A 172 5.37 7.49 -1.14
C ILE A 172 5.71 8.04 0.23
N GLU A 173 6.96 8.41 0.44
CA GLU A 173 7.38 9.15 1.62
C GLU A 173 7.21 10.65 1.36
N LEU A 174 6.46 11.32 2.23
CA LEU A 174 6.22 12.75 2.12
C LEU A 174 7.45 13.53 2.60
N ARG A 175 7.84 14.57 1.87
CA ARG A 175 9.01 15.40 2.22
C ARG A 175 8.85 16.06 3.60
N GLU A 176 7.64 16.50 3.89
CA GLU A 176 7.26 17.10 5.15
C GLU A 176 6.02 16.38 5.71
N PRO A 177 5.92 16.24 7.03
CA PRO A 177 4.74 15.65 7.65
C PRO A 177 3.48 16.44 7.32
N LEU A 178 2.44 15.74 6.88
CA LEU A 178 1.17 16.31 6.49
C LEU A 178 0.15 16.17 7.61
N LYS A 179 -0.35 17.26 8.13
CA LYS A 179 -1.49 17.25 9.08
C LYS A 179 -2.80 17.22 8.32
N THR A 180 -3.51 16.10 8.40
CA THR A 180 -4.77 15.91 7.68
C THR A 180 -5.76 15.04 8.43
N ARG A 181 -7.04 15.10 8.03
CA ARG A 181 -8.11 14.22 8.49
C ARG A 181 -8.60 13.26 7.41
N TYR A 182 -8.48 13.64 6.16
CA TYR A 182 -8.95 12.85 5.02
C TYR A 182 -7.86 12.76 3.97
N LEU A 183 -7.76 11.58 3.37
CA LEU A 183 -6.97 11.34 2.16
C LEU A 183 -7.87 10.78 1.08
N LYS A 184 -7.68 11.22 -0.16
CA LYS A 184 -8.46 10.77 -1.31
C LYS A 184 -7.54 10.52 -2.49
N ILE A 185 -7.58 9.31 -3.02
CA ILE A 185 -6.96 8.96 -4.29
C ILE A 185 -7.99 9.08 -5.42
N VAL A 186 -7.57 9.68 -6.52
CA VAL A 186 -8.37 9.80 -7.75
C VAL A 186 -7.61 9.08 -8.86
N ASN A 187 -8.28 8.16 -9.53
CA ASN A 187 -7.76 7.43 -10.66
C ASN A 187 -7.65 8.33 -11.90
N GLU A 188 -6.53 8.25 -12.60
CA GLU A 188 -6.32 8.87 -13.92
C GLU A 188 -6.14 7.79 -14.99
N HIS A 189 -5.49 6.65 -14.65
CA HIS A 189 -5.27 5.54 -15.55
C HIS A 189 -5.02 4.24 -14.78
N VAL A 190 -5.63 3.16 -15.23
CA VAL A 190 -5.27 1.79 -14.89
C VAL A 190 -4.95 1.02 -16.17
N PRO A 191 -4.02 0.05 -16.15
CA PRO A 191 -3.59 -0.67 -17.34
C PRO A 191 -4.72 -1.39 -18.08
N SER A 192 -5.63 -1.96 -17.33
CA SER A 192 -6.86 -2.58 -17.84
C SER A 192 -7.79 -2.97 -16.68
N GLY A 193 -9.05 -3.22 -16.98
CA GLY A 193 -10.04 -3.62 -15.99
C GLY A 193 -10.56 -2.45 -15.17
N ASN A 194 -10.85 -2.70 -13.89
CA ASN A 194 -11.41 -1.71 -12.99
C ASN A 194 -10.32 -1.07 -12.11
N PHE A 195 -10.57 0.16 -11.66
CA PHE A 195 -9.78 0.73 -10.58
C PHE A 195 -10.07 -0.05 -9.30
N ALA A 196 -9.09 -0.80 -8.82
CA ALA A 196 -9.23 -1.68 -7.68
C ALA A 196 -7.98 -1.66 -6.80
N MET A 197 -8.18 -1.77 -5.48
CA MET A 197 -7.11 -1.68 -4.50
C MET A 197 -7.34 -2.70 -3.38
N SER A 198 -6.26 -3.34 -2.93
CA SER A 198 -6.22 -4.19 -1.74
C SER A 198 -5.69 -3.47 -0.50
N GLY A 199 -5.16 -2.26 -0.64
CA GLY A 199 -4.67 -1.47 0.48
C GLY A 199 -4.45 -0.01 0.14
N PHE A 200 -4.82 0.86 1.09
CA PHE A 200 -4.50 2.28 1.12
C PHE A 200 -4.06 2.61 2.54
N ARG A 201 -2.77 2.66 2.73
CA ARG A 201 -2.12 2.80 4.03
C ARG A 201 -1.42 4.13 4.18
#